data_50edb5454d5b7998330aa9f00432db9c
#
_entry.id   50edb5454d5b7998330aa9f00432db9c
#
_cell.length_a   1.000
_cell.length_b   1.000
_cell.length_c   1.000
_cell.angle_alpha   90.00
_cell.angle_beta   90.00
_cell.angle_gamma   90.00
#
_symmetry.space_group_name_H-M   'P 1'
#
loop_
_entity.id
_entity.type
_entity.pdbx_description
1 polymer ?
#
loop_
_entity_poly.entity_id
_entity_poly.type
_entity_poly.pdbx_seq_one_letter_code
_entity_poly.pdbx_strand_id
1 'polypeptide(L)'
;MIAGMRSIAIAAAIISGFGASENLVASCSTPVVTYEASGGFGSNVIKGQDAFKLGGQPFTIILYACEARQPSQTGPDYAAYSDIALKGTVKSALITTPYTIRPTPMTFILVKSSSGPDFVEVEGNLTVFGSLIFVHASIALPADTLTSTSIAPFAKVPIVTASSGFTYSYPSWRPSTAYSVGEQVVDPAGNAQKAQTPGTSGTTAPAWNETPGVTTTDGTVVWSCVGPYTATELAIIGTATGSASKAAGPQAGALLDAGAVEVIAAHADGTQSVRPLQGAPVDLLASSDKVMLRFYASGVRDASEVHVQIAGQEAPVFYSGPAGHFPGLDEVVVELPRSLAGMGQVDVVLTADGQTASPVPIHIQ
;
A
#
# COMPACT_ATOMS: atom_id res chain seq x y z
N MET A 1 35.46 5.14 -0.42
CA MET A 1 34.97 6.20 -1.34
C MET A 1 33.63 5.68 -1.84
N ILE A 2 32.56 6.11 -1.18
CA ILE A 2 31.19 5.75 -1.54
C ILE A 2 30.82 6.66 -2.71
N ALA A 3 30.63 6.06 -3.89
CA ALA A 3 30.17 6.77 -5.08
C ALA A 3 28.81 7.40 -4.77
N GLY A 4 28.73 8.71 -4.96
CA GLY A 4 27.58 9.50 -4.60
C GLY A 4 26.28 8.97 -5.24
N MET A 5 25.32 8.63 -4.40
CA MET A 5 23.93 8.52 -4.78
C MET A 5 23.53 9.84 -5.45
N ARG A 6 23.34 9.81 -6.74
CA ARG A 6 22.65 10.90 -7.43
C ARG A 6 21.18 10.81 -7.04
N SER A 7 20.82 11.51 -5.96
CA SER A 7 19.43 11.85 -5.73
C SER A 7 18.95 12.64 -6.94
N ILE A 8 18.23 11.98 -7.82
CA ILE A 8 17.41 12.67 -8.81
C ILE A 8 16.28 13.28 -7.98
N ALA A 9 16.45 14.54 -7.60
CA ALA A 9 15.39 15.34 -7.05
C ALA A 9 14.35 15.53 -8.17
N ILE A 10 13.44 14.59 -8.31
CA ILE A 10 12.23 14.77 -9.08
C ILE A 10 11.42 15.78 -8.27
N ALA A 11 11.42 17.03 -8.70
CA ALA A 11 10.54 18.04 -8.17
C ALA A 11 9.12 17.52 -8.34
N ALA A 12 8.52 17.07 -7.24
CA ALA A 12 7.14 16.68 -7.20
C ALA A 12 6.31 17.91 -7.59
N ALA A 13 5.92 17.98 -8.85
CA ALA A 13 4.87 18.87 -9.29
C ALA A 13 3.58 18.37 -8.63
N ILE A 14 3.29 18.92 -7.48
CA ILE A 14 2.04 18.69 -6.75
C ILE A 14 0.94 19.27 -7.64
N ILE A 15 0.27 18.43 -8.39
CA ILE A 15 -1.00 18.77 -9.00
C ILE A 15 -2.05 18.71 -7.89
N SER A 16 -2.28 19.84 -7.24
CA SER A 16 -3.48 20.08 -6.45
C SER A 16 -4.66 20.21 -7.40
N GLY A 17 -5.41 19.13 -7.54
CA GLY A 17 -6.62 19.11 -8.33
C GLY A 17 -7.52 17.98 -7.88
N PHE A 18 -8.21 18.15 -6.75
CA PHE A 18 -9.44 17.42 -6.49
C PHE A 18 -10.52 17.96 -7.41
N GLY A 19 -10.52 17.49 -8.66
CA GLY A 19 -11.61 17.60 -9.59
C GLY A 19 -12.03 16.20 -9.93
N ALA A 20 -13.29 15.86 -9.66
CA ALA A 20 -13.91 14.63 -10.12
C ALA A 20 -13.64 14.45 -11.62
N SER A 21 -12.80 13.50 -11.97
CA SER A 21 -12.77 12.91 -13.29
C SER A 21 -13.02 11.41 -13.12
N GLU A 22 -14.28 11.08 -13.23
CA GLU A 22 -14.76 9.76 -13.56
C GLU A 22 -14.03 9.24 -14.81
N ASN A 23 -13.70 7.95 -14.78
CA ASN A 23 -13.32 7.14 -15.96
C ASN A 23 -11.91 7.31 -16.50
N LEU A 24 -10.93 6.71 -15.82
CA LEU A 24 -9.76 6.11 -16.49
C LEU A 24 -9.27 4.88 -15.72
N VAL A 25 -10.15 3.98 -15.38
CA VAL A 25 -9.76 2.59 -15.11
C VAL A 25 -9.76 1.90 -16.46
N ALA A 26 -8.66 2.02 -17.18
CA ALA A 26 -8.39 1.11 -18.28
C ALA A 26 -8.34 -0.29 -17.67
N SER A 27 -9.32 -1.13 -17.99
CA SER A 27 -9.26 -2.56 -17.72
C SER A 27 -7.89 -3.05 -18.17
N CYS A 28 -7.20 -3.82 -17.32
CA CYS A 28 -5.94 -4.45 -17.68
C CYS A 28 -6.24 -5.52 -18.72
N SER A 29 -6.34 -5.13 -19.98
CA SER A 29 -6.51 -6.06 -21.12
C SER A 29 -5.25 -6.86 -21.44
N THR A 30 -4.19 -6.67 -20.65
CA THR A 30 -2.88 -7.30 -20.81
C THR A 30 -2.49 -8.04 -19.53
N PRO A 31 -1.51 -8.94 -19.57
CA PRO A 31 -1.01 -9.61 -18.39
C PRO A 31 -0.71 -8.65 -17.24
N VAL A 32 -1.02 -9.05 -16.03
CA VAL A 32 -0.58 -8.36 -14.82
C VAL A 32 0.81 -8.86 -14.47
N VAL A 33 1.76 -7.96 -14.32
CA VAL A 33 3.08 -8.27 -13.76
C VAL A 33 3.05 -7.98 -12.27
N THR A 34 3.37 -8.98 -11.49
CA THR A 34 3.51 -8.87 -10.04
C THR A 34 5.00 -8.77 -9.70
N TYR A 35 5.40 -7.65 -9.12
CA TYR A 35 6.72 -7.47 -8.55
C TYR A 35 6.67 -7.76 -7.05
N GLU A 36 7.49 -8.67 -6.59
CA GLU A 36 7.59 -9.04 -5.19
C GLU A 36 9.02 -8.83 -4.71
N ALA A 37 9.17 -8.12 -3.60
CA ALA A 37 10.42 -8.07 -2.85
C ALA A 37 10.15 -8.57 -1.42
N SER A 38 10.96 -9.51 -0.96
CA SER A 38 10.86 -10.08 0.38
C SER A 38 12.23 -10.24 1.01
N GLY A 39 12.30 -10.00 2.33
CA GLY A 39 13.55 -10.04 3.05
C GLY A 39 13.48 -9.39 4.42
N GLY A 40 14.51 -8.65 4.77
CA GLY A 40 14.60 -7.91 6.04
C GLY A 40 15.25 -6.54 5.86
N PHE A 41 14.96 -5.65 6.79
CA PHE A 41 15.73 -4.42 6.95
C PHE A 41 17.05 -4.73 7.63
N GLY A 42 18.11 -4.03 7.27
CA GLY A 42 19.38 -4.09 7.97
C GLY A 42 19.22 -3.76 9.46
N SER A 43 19.95 -4.42 10.33
CA SER A 43 19.87 -4.20 11.78
C SER A 43 20.40 -2.84 12.22
N ASN A 44 21.26 -2.22 11.42
CA ASN A 44 21.85 -0.92 11.70
C ASN A 44 21.11 0.17 10.92
N VAL A 45 20.72 1.23 11.63
CA VAL A 45 20.21 2.46 11.01
C VAL A 45 21.35 3.18 10.33
N ILE A 46 21.21 3.46 9.03
CA ILE A 46 22.21 4.19 8.26
C ILE A 46 22.13 5.68 8.59
N LYS A 47 20.90 6.20 8.72
CA LYS A 47 20.63 7.60 9.02
C LYS A 47 19.32 7.76 9.80
N GLY A 48 19.21 8.81 10.60
CA GLY A 48 18.02 9.12 11.38
C GLY A 48 17.81 8.21 12.61
N GLN A 49 16.60 8.11 13.05
CA GLN A 49 16.18 7.26 14.18
C GLN A 49 15.06 6.32 13.76
N ASP A 50 15.25 5.04 13.96
CA ASP A 50 14.24 4.02 13.67
C ASP A 50 13.10 4.04 14.70
N ALA A 51 12.20 5.01 14.56
CA ALA A 51 11.05 5.18 15.43
C ALA A 51 10.08 3.99 15.40
N PHE A 52 9.98 3.30 14.28
CA PHE A 52 9.12 2.14 14.10
C PHE A 52 9.80 0.81 14.41
N LYS A 53 11.08 0.83 14.80
CA LYS A 53 11.85 -0.39 15.13
C LYS A 53 11.78 -1.45 14.04
N LEU A 54 12.00 -1.04 12.80
CA LEU A 54 12.01 -1.90 11.61
C LEU A 54 13.36 -2.62 11.43
N GLY A 55 14.45 -2.04 11.96
CA GLY A 55 15.80 -2.63 11.84
C GLY A 55 15.85 -4.08 12.25
N GLY A 56 16.40 -4.95 11.40
CA GLY A 56 16.47 -6.40 11.60
C GLY A 56 15.13 -7.13 11.40
N GLN A 57 14.04 -6.44 11.06
CA GLN A 57 12.73 -7.05 10.94
C GLN A 57 12.40 -7.43 9.48
N PRO A 58 11.60 -8.49 9.26
CA PRO A 58 11.21 -8.91 7.92
C PRO A 58 10.15 -8.00 7.30
N PHE A 59 10.16 -7.97 5.97
CA PHE A 59 9.14 -7.33 5.14
C PHE A 59 8.80 -8.17 3.92
N THR A 60 7.63 -7.94 3.36
CA THR A 60 7.24 -8.34 2.00
C THR A 60 6.51 -7.18 1.35
N ILE A 61 6.89 -6.84 0.14
CA ILE A 61 6.27 -5.80 -0.69
C ILE A 61 5.85 -6.43 -2.00
N ILE A 62 4.61 -6.18 -2.42
CA ILE A 62 4.05 -6.69 -3.66
C ILE A 62 3.41 -5.53 -4.42
N LEU A 63 3.78 -5.39 -5.67
CA LEU A 63 3.24 -4.41 -6.60
C LEU A 63 2.55 -5.12 -7.75
N TYR A 64 1.40 -4.60 -8.16
CA TYR A 64 0.64 -5.10 -9.29
C TYR A 64 0.58 -4.06 -10.39
N ALA A 65 1.10 -4.39 -11.56
CA ALA A 65 1.14 -3.48 -12.69
C ALA A 65 0.69 -4.17 -13.97
N CYS A 66 -0.11 -3.48 -14.79
CA CYS A 66 -0.47 -3.95 -16.11
C CYS A 66 0.74 -3.84 -17.04
N GLU A 67 1.05 -4.90 -17.79
CA GLU A 67 2.19 -4.90 -18.73
C GLU A 67 2.08 -3.76 -19.77
N ALA A 68 0.88 -3.46 -20.28
CA ALA A 68 0.66 -2.36 -21.22
C ALA A 68 0.50 -0.97 -20.60
N ARG A 69 0.69 -0.83 -19.26
CA ARG A 69 0.56 0.49 -18.63
C ARG A 69 1.60 1.44 -19.19
N GLN A 70 1.10 2.61 -19.63
CA GLN A 70 2.00 3.66 -20.08
C GLN A 70 2.62 4.38 -18.88
N PRO A 71 3.91 4.72 -18.94
CA PRO A 71 4.55 5.49 -17.88
C PRO A 71 3.95 6.90 -17.81
N SER A 72 3.84 7.43 -16.60
CA SER A 72 3.47 8.82 -16.34
C SER A 72 4.63 9.78 -16.61
N GLN A 73 5.84 9.27 -16.52
CA GLN A 73 7.07 10.02 -16.79
C GLN A 73 8.16 9.08 -17.30
N THR A 74 9.00 9.55 -18.23
CA THR A 74 10.15 8.80 -18.76
C THR A 74 11.39 9.66 -18.81
N GLY A 75 12.54 9.02 -18.66
CA GLY A 75 13.88 9.56 -18.90
C GLY A 75 14.73 8.60 -19.75
N PRO A 76 15.99 8.91 -19.97
CA PRO A 76 16.87 8.07 -20.81
C PRO A 76 17.02 6.64 -20.29
N ASP A 77 16.98 6.46 -18.99
CA ASP A 77 17.26 5.21 -18.28
C ASP A 77 16.17 4.83 -17.25
N TYR A 78 15.07 5.57 -17.19
CA TYR A 78 13.98 5.28 -16.27
C TYR A 78 12.58 5.48 -16.88
N ALA A 79 11.60 4.80 -16.27
CA ALA A 79 10.19 5.08 -16.46
C ALA A 79 9.46 5.03 -15.10
N ALA A 80 8.62 6.02 -14.83
CA ALA A 80 7.80 6.10 -13.63
C ALA A 80 6.33 5.83 -13.97
N TYR A 81 5.66 5.09 -13.11
CA TYR A 81 4.27 4.68 -13.24
C TYR A 81 3.53 5.10 -11.97
N SER A 82 2.57 6.01 -12.10
CA SER A 82 1.75 6.46 -10.98
C SER A 82 0.62 5.48 -10.68
N ASP A 83 0.07 5.54 -9.47
CA ASP A 83 -1.11 4.79 -9.04
C ASP A 83 -0.95 3.26 -9.19
N ILE A 84 0.22 2.75 -8.93
CA ILE A 84 0.47 1.31 -8.82
C ILE A 84 0.07 0.86 -7.42
N ALA A 85 -0.75 -0.19 -7.36
CA ALA A 85 -1.17 -0.74 -6.07
C ALA A 85 -0.01 -1.45 -5.38
N LEU A 86 0.37 -0.94 -4.20
CA LEU A 86 1.30 -1.61 -3.29
C LEU A 86 0.54 -2.26 -2.17
N LYS A 87 0.82 -3.52 -1.90
CA LYS A 87 0.46 -4.20 -0.65
C LYS A 87 1.69 -4.84 -0.03
N GLY A 88 1.57 -5.31 1.19
CA GLY A 88 2.66 -6.05 1.81
C GLY A 88 2.47 -6.27 3.29
N THR A 89 3.52 -6.81 3.89
CA THR A 89 3.62 -6.95 5.34
C THR A 89 4.94 -6.38 5.82
N VAL A 90 4.92 -5.75 6.96
CA VAL A 90 6.12 -5.29 7.63
C VAL A 90 6.04 -5.66 9.10
N LYS A 91 7.11 -6.20 9.63
CA LYS A 91 7.23 -6.44 11.06
C LYS A 91 7.96 -5.29 11.73
N SER A 92 7.58 -5.00 12.96
CA SER A 92 8.27 -4.07 13.85
C SER A 92 8.55 -4.80 15.16
N ALA A 93 9.65 -4.46 15.82
CA ALA A 93 9.91 -4.97 17.17
C ALA A 93 8.93 -4.44 18.22
N LEU A 94 8.09 -3.45 17.88
CA LEU A 94 7.06 -2.91 18.77
C LEU A 94 5.77 -3.74 18.80
N ILE A 95 5.59 -4.68 17.86
CA ILE A 95 4.36 -5.47 17.71
C ILE A 95 4.68 -6.96 17.59
N THR A 96 3.76 -7.79 18.04
CA THR A 96 3.91 -9.25 18.00
C THR A 96 3.59 -9.85 16.64
N THR A 97 2.59 -9.30 15.94
CA THR A 97 2.15 -9.75 14.62
C THR A 97 2.64 -8.77 13.53
N PRO A 98 2.96 -9.24 12.32
CA PRO A 98 3.29 -8.34 11.21
C PRO A 98 2.14 -7.36 10.93
N TYR A 99 2.51 -6.12 10.62
CA TYR A 99 1.56 -5.12 10.13
C TYR A 99 1.30 -5.34 8.64
N THR A 100 0.04 -5.42 8.26
CA THR A 100 -0.36 -5.55 6.86
C THR A 100 -0.56 -4.17 6.24
N ILE A 101 0.21 -3.89 5.20
CA ILE A 101 0.05 -2.69 4.36
C ILE A 101 -1.11 -2.97 3.41
N ARG A 102 -2.17 -2.16 3.53
CA ARG A 102 -3.31 -2.22 2.63
C ARG A 102 -2.94 -1.74 1.25
N PRO A 103 -3.67 -2.16 0.21
CA PRO A 103 -3.47 -1.63 -1.13
C PRO A 103 -3.49 -0.11 -1.11
N THR A 104 -2.38 0.49 -1.49
CA THR A 104 -2.15 1.94 -1.44
C THR A 104 -1.54 2.37 -2.77
N PRO A 105 -2.02 3.48 -3.38
CA PRO A 105 -1.44 3.98 -4.62
C PRO A 105 -0.04 4.52 -4.35
N MET A 106 0.91 4.05 -5.14
CA MET A 106 2.32 4.42 -5.07
C MET A 106 2.83 4.80 -6.45
N THR A 107 3.90 5.57 -6.48
CA THR A 107 4.71 5.71 -7.69
C THR A 107 5.71 4.55 -7.74
N PHE A 108 5.75 3.88 -8.87
CA PHE A 108 6.65 2.78 -9.17
C PHE A 108 7.61 3.21 -10.27
N ILE A 109 8.90 3.04 -10.07
CA ILE A 109 9.93 3.49 -11.01
C ILE A 109 10.81 2.30 -11.36
N LEU A 110 10.98 2.06 -12.66
CA LEU A 110 11.95 1.12 -13.20
C LEU A 110 13.13 1.89 -13.74
N VAL A 111 14.34 1.55 -13.29
CA VAL A 111 15.59 2.14 -13.78
C VAL A 111 16.44 1.03 -14.38
N LYS A 112 16.69 1.15 -15.68
CA LYS A 112 17.61 0.27 -16.42
C LYS A 112 18.98 0.96 -16.47
N SER A 113 19.93 0.46 -15.70
CA SER A 113 21.29 1.00 -15.68
C SER A 113 22.10 0.55 -16.89
N SER A 114 22.91 1.43 -17.44
CA SER A 114 23.84 1.11 -18.52
C SER A 114 25.16 0.50 -18.02
N SER A 115 25.48 0.60 -16.74
CA SER A 115 26.80 0.22 -16.22
C SER A 115 26.79 -0.19 -14.73
N GLY A 116 25.67 -0.60 -14.21
CA GLY A 116 25.54 -0.95 -12.79
C GLY A 116 24.28 -1.75 -12.49
N PRO A 117 23.87 -1.81 -11.23
CA PRO A 117 22.62 -2.45 -10.85
C PRO A 117 21.42 -1.78 -11.54
N ASP A 118 20.43 -2.58 -11.91
CA ASP A 118 19.09 -2.06 -12.23
C ASP A 118 18.34 -1.74 -10.95
N PHE A 119 17.29 -0.91 -11.01
CA PHE A 119 16.52 -0.58 -9.82
C PHE A 119 15.03 -0.73 -10.05
N VAL A 120 14.38 -1.19 -8.99
CA VAL A 120 12.95 -1.10 -8.78
C VAL A 120 12.75 -0.15 -7.60
N GLU A 121 12.11 0.98 -7.83
CA GLU A 121 11.88 1.96 -6.79
C GLU A 121 10.39 2.15 -6.56
N VAL A 122 10.02 2.41 -5.32
CA VAL A 122 8.64 2.64 -4.90
C VAL A 122 8.62 3.81 -3.95
N GLU A 123 7.77 4.79 -4.21
CA GLU A 123 7.62 5.94 -3.34
C GLU A 123 6.16 6.37 -3.17
N GLY A 124 5.85 6.93 -2.03
CA GLY A 124 4.53 7.49 -1.75
C GLY A 124 4.22 7.57 -0.26
N ASN A 125 2.97 7.90 0.02
CA ASN A 125 2.50 8.02 1.40
C ASN A 125 1.88 6.70 1.86
N LEU A 126 2.29 6.22 3.02
CA LEU A 126 1.72 5.06 3.70
C LEU A 126 1.22 5.44 5.09
N THR A 127 0.11 4.84 5.52
CA THR A 127 -0.24 4.83 6.95
C THR A 127 0.31 3.56 7.57
N VAL A 128 1.24 3.70 8.49
CA VAL A 128 1.87 2.58 9.21
C VAL A 128 1.74 2.84 10.71
N PHE A 129 1.22 1.86 11.44
CA PHE A 129 0.97 1.98 12.89
C PHE A 129 0.18 3.24 13.28
N GLY A 130 -0.79 3.64 12.44
CA GLY A 130 -1.61 4.84 12.66
C GLY A 130 -0.94 6.17 12.33
N SER A 131 0.30 6.15 11.84
CA SER A 131 1.03 7.36 11.42
C SER A 131 1.14 7.41 9.91
N LEU A 132 0.80 8.55 9.32
CA LEU A 132 1.07 8.83 7.91
C LEU A 132 2.57 9.12 7.76
N ILE A 133 3.21 8.40 6.85
CA ILE A 133 4.63 8.60 6.52
C ILE A 133 4.81 8.62 5.01
N PHE A 134 5.82 9.32 4.54
CA PHE A 134 6.32 9.17 3.18
C PHE A 134 7.41 8.10 3.18
N VAL A 135 7.34 7.17 2.26
CA VAL A 135 8.32 6.09 2.09
C VAL A 135 8.94 6.14 0.72
N HIS A 136 10.20 5.77 0.65
CA HIS A 136 10.91 5.49 -0.59
C HIS A 136 11.73 4.22 -0.39
N ALA A 137 11.47 3.21 -1.19
CA ALA A 137 12.26 1.98 -1.24
C ALA A 137 12.97 1.92 -2.59
N SER A 138 14.29 1.85 -2.56
CA SER A 138 15.14 1.63 -3.73
C SER A 138 15.71 0.22 -3.64
N ILE A 139 15.28 -0.65 -4.53
CA ILE A 139 15.65 -2.06 -4.58
C ILE A 139 16.58 -2.27 -5.77
N ALA A 140 17.85 -2.38 -5.50
CA ALA A 140 18.86 -2.65 -6.51
C ALA A 140 18.88 -4.13 -6.87
N LEU A 141 18.80 -4.42 -8.16
CA LEU A 141 18.87 -5.74 -8.76
C LEU A 141 20.23 -5.94 -9.41
N PRO A 142 20.70 -7.17 -9.60
CA PRO A 142 21.90 -7.41 -10.43
C PRO A 142 21.77 -6.72 -11.79
N ALA A 143 22.90 -6.33 -12.35
CA ALA A 143 22.94 -5.73 -13.69
C ALA A 143 22.24 -6.63 -14.71
N ASP A 144 21.60 -6.05 -15.69
CA ASP A 144 20.86 -6.73 -16.76
C ASP A 144 19.68 -7.62 -16.31
N THR A 145 19.18 -7.41 -15.09
CA THR A 145 17.93 -8.05 -14.62
C THR A 145 16.72 -7.51 -15.37
N LEU A 146 16.64 -6.20 -15.56
CA LEU A 146 15.61 -5.57 -16.37
C LEU A 146 16.04 -5.55 -17.84
N THR A 147 15.14 -5.94 -18.73
CA THR A 147 15.40 -5.85 -20.19
C THR A 147 15.19 -4.46 -20.74
N SER A 148 14.33 -3.67 -20.09
CA SER A 148 13.98 -2.30 -20.41
C SER A 148 13.37 -1.61 -19.19
N THR A 149 12.93 -0.37 -19.35
CA THR A 149 12.13 0.36 -18.35
C THR A 149 10.61 0.09 -18.47
N SER A 150 10.19 -0.82 -19.36
CA SER A 150 8.80 -1.26 -19.46
C SER A 150 8.46 -2.27 -18.35
N ILE A 151 7.19 -2.32 -17.97
CA ILE A 151 6.69 -3.34 -17.05
C ILE A 151 6.83 -4.72 -17.71
N ALA A 152 7.72 -5.54 -17.18
CA ALA A 152 8.01 -6.88 -17.69
C ALA A 152 8.47 -7.81 -16.56
N PRO A 153 8.23 -9.13 -16.68
CA PRO A 153 8.67 -10.08 -15.67
C PRO A 153 10.19 -10.25 -15.68
N PHE A 154 10.75 -10.65 -14.53
CA PHE A 154 12.12 -11.10 -14.39
C PHE A 154 12.22 -12.25 -13.38
N ALA A 155 13.24 -13.09 -13.52
CA ALA A 155 13.47 -14.22 -12.62
C ALA A 155 13.81 -13.74 -11.20
N LYS A 156 13.58 -14.61 -10.21
CA LYS A 156 13.97 -14.31 -8.82
C LYS A 156 15.47 -14.09 -8.71
N VAL A 157 15.85 -12.93 -8.18
CA VAL A 157 17.24 -12.51 -8.01
C VAL A 157 17.49 -12.03 -6.58
N PRO A 158 18.74 -12.10 -6.08
CA PRO A 158 19.10 -11.46 -4.82
C PRO A 158 19.05 -9.92 -4.96
N ILE A 159 18.68 -9.24 -3.88
CA ILE A 159 18.78 -7.79 -3.78
C ILE A 159 20.25 -7.41 -3.56
N VAL A 160 20.76 -6.43 -4.31
CA VAL A 160 22.10 -5.90 -4.14
C VAL A 160 22.11 -4.94 -2.94
N THR A 161 22.36 -5.48 -1.76
CA THR A 161 22.22 -4.78 -0.47
C THR A 161 23.03 -3.49 -0.39
N ALA A 162 24.24 -3.46 -0.96
CA ALA A 162 25.10 -2.27 -0.91
C ALA A 162 24.54 -1.05 -1.66
N SER A 163 23.56 -1.27 -2.54
CA SER A 163 22.91 -0.23 -3.35
C SER A 163 21.42 -0.10 -3.08
N SER A 164 20.88 -0.87 -2.13
CA SER A 164 19.45 -0.88 -1.79
C SER A 164 19.20 -0.21 -0.46
N GLY A 165 18.14 0.58 -0.38
CA GLY A 165 17.78 1.31 0.82
C GLY A 165 16.26 1.51 0.95
N PHE A 166 15.83 1.61 2.17
CA PHE A 166 14.48 2.00 2.55
C PHE A 166 14.55 3.26 3.41
N THR A 167 13.90 4.30 2.93
CA THR A 167 13.82 5.57 3.65
C THR A 167 12.38 5.85 4.03
N TYR A 168 12.15 6.31 5.23
CA TYR A 168 10.86 6.87 5.62
C TYR A 168 11.02 8.20 6.33
N SER A 169 10.01 9.07 6.14
CA SER A 169 9.95 10.39 6.77
C SER A 169 8.52 10.74 7.14
N TYR A 170 8.34 11.69 8.05
CA TYR A 170 7.06 12.33 8.19
C TYR A 170 6.76 13.19 6.96
N PRO A 171 5.47 13.33 6.57
CA PRO A 171 5.10 14.16 5.43
C PRO A 171 5.38 15.64 5.71
N SER A 172 5.51 16.42 4.67
CA SER A 172 5.46 17.87 4.78
C SER A 172 4.04 18.31 5.17
N TRP A 173 3.96 19.44 5.86
CA TRP A 173 2.67 20.08 6.16
C TRP A 173 1.86 20.36 4.87
N ARG A 174 0.53 20.26 4.99
CA ARG A 174 -0.40 20.53 3.90
C ARG A 174 -1.49 21.50 4.37
N PRO A 175 -1.95 22.44 3.49
CA PRO A 175 -3.03 23.35 3.80
C PRO A 175 -4.38 22.62 3.90
N SER A 176 -5.31 23.17 4.67
CA SER A 176 -6.70 22.73 4.80
C SER A 176 -6.86 21.21 5.00
N THR A 177 -5.93 20.62 5.74
CA THR A 177 -5.84 19.16 5.96
C THR A 177 -6.18 18.84 7.40
N ALA A 178 -7.02 17.82 7.60
CA ALA A 178 -7.34 17.30 8.93
C ALA A 178 -6.16 16.50 9.48
N TYR A 179 -5.82 16.75 10.75
CA TYR A 179 -4.77 16.04 11.49
C TYR A 179 -5.32 15.52 12.81
N SER A 180 -4.88 14.33 13.18
CA SER A 180 -5.18 13.69 14.46
C SER A 180 -4.09 13.97 15.49
N VAL A 181 -4.42 13.83 16.77
CA VAL A 181 -3.42 13.93 17.85
C VAL A 181 -2.30 12.92 17.63
N GLY A 182 -1.06 13.40 17.75
CA GLY A 182 0.14 12.58 17.60
C GLY A 182 0.70 12.51 16.18
N GLU A 183 -0.06 12.89 15.14
CA GLU A 183 0.48 12.99 13.78
C GLU A 183 1.61 14.02 13.73
N GLN A 184 2.56 13.75 12.86
CA GLN A 184 3.75 14.59 12.72
C GLN A 184 3.94 15.03 11.27
N VAL A 185 4.42 16.25 11.10
CA VAL A 185 4.85 16.82 9.83
C VAL A 185 6.25 17.40 9.99
N VAL A 186 6.94 17.58 8.86
CA VAL A 186 8.23 18.29 8.85
C VAL A 186 7.99 19.71 8.35
N ASP A 187 8.46 20.68 9.11
CA ASP A 187 8.41 22.10 8.73
C ASP A 187 9.50 22.47 7.71
N PRO A 188 9.45 23.65 7.07
CA PRO A 188 10.46 24.06 6.09
C PRO A 188 11.88 24.20 6.66
N ALA A 189 12.02 24.37 7.98
CA ALA A 189 13.33 24.44 8.65
C ALA A 189 13.89 23.04 8.98
N GLY A 190 13.12 21.97 8.70
CA GLY A 190 13.53 20.60 8.95
C GLY A 190 13.25 20.10 10.37
N ASN A 191 12.37 20.74 11.13
CA ASN A 191 11.97 20.23 12.44
C ASN A 191 10.69 19.41 12.34
N ALA A 192 10.58 18.36 13.15
CA ALA A 192 9.33 17.64 13.32
C ALA A 192 8.37 18.45 14.19
N GLN A 193 7.15 18.59 13.73
CA GLN A 193 6.04 19.24 14.42
C GLN A 193 4.96 18.19 14.71
N LYS A 194 4.57 18.02 15.97
CA LYS A 194 3.62 16.99 16.42
C LYS A 194 2.30 17.64 16.81
N ALA A 195 1.19 17.17 16.25
CA ALA A 195 -0.14 17.63 16.61
C ALA A 195 -0.48 17.26 18.07
N GLN A 196 -0.79 18.27 18.86
CA GLN A 196 -1.23 18.16 20.26
C GLN A 196 -2.75 18.10 20.38
N THR A 197 -3.44 18.78 19.46
CA THR A 197 -4.91 18.75 19.35
C THR A 197 -5.30 18.31 17.93
N PRO A 198 -6.40 17.57 17.78
CA PRO A 198 -6.93 17.27 16.45
C PRO A 198 -7.54 18.54 15.84
N GLY A 199 -7.52 18.63 14.52
CA GLY A 199 -8.11 19.78 13.85
C GLY A 199 -7.76 19.85 12.37
N THR A 200 -8.10 20.97 11.74
CA THR A 200 -7.78 21.25 10.34
C THR A 200 -6.75 22.38 10.27
N SER A 201 -5.68 22.17 9.52
CA SER A 201 -4.64 23.18 9.28
C SER A 201 -5.18 24.39 8.54
N GLY A 202 -4.50 25.51 8.66
CA GLY A 202 -4.81 26.73 7.93
C GLY A 202 -4.66 26.59 6.42
N THR A 203 -5.07 27.62 5.68
CA THR A 203 -4.90 27.67 4.21
C THR A 203 -3.47 28.04 3.79
N THR A 204 -2.68 28.58 4.71
CA THR A 204 -1.27 28.94 4.53
C THR A 204 -0.45 28.36 5.67
N ALA A 205 0.81 28.01 5.39
CA ALA A 205 1.71 27.50 6.42
C ALA A 205 1.86 28.50 7.57
N PRO A 206 1.78 28.03 8.83
CA PRO A 206 1.95 28.89 9.98
C PRO A 206 3.41 29.36 10.11
N ALA A 207 3.64 30.41 10.89
CA ALA A 207 4.98 30.75 11.37
C ALA A 207 5.39 29.70 12.42
N TRP A 208 6.14 28.71 12.01
CA TRP A 208 6.55 27.58 12.84
C TRP A 208 7.43 28.02 14.01
N ASN A 209 7.16 27.49 15.19
CA ASN A 209 8.09 27.62 16.30
C ASN A 209 9.11 26.47 16.20
N GLU A 210 10.40 26.82 16.17
CA GLU A 210 11.49 25.89 16.00
C GLU A 210 12.09 25.43 17.33
N THR A 211 11.61 25.96 18.46
CA THR A 211 12.09 25.60 19.79
C THR A 211 11.36 24.35 20.31
N PRO A 212 12.06 23.26 20.63
CA PRO A 212 11.44 22.04 21.14
C PRO A 212 10.53 22.29 22.33
N GLY A 213 9.32 21.70 22.29
CA GLY A 213 8.29 21.85 23.31
C GLY A 213 7.40 23.09 23.17
N VAL A 214 7.78 24.05 22.35
CA VAL A 214 6.95 25.26 22.11
C VAL A 214 5.90 24.96 21.02
N THR A 215 4.72 25.56 21.21
CA THR A 215 3.57 25.27 20.34
C THR A 215 3.38 26.33 19.25
N THR A 216 2.78 25.90 18.15
CA THR A 216 2.32 26.72 17.02
C THR A 216 0.85 26.45 16.77
N THR A 217 0.03 27.48 16.69
CA THR A 217 -1.39 27.34 16.29
C THR A 217 -1.51 27.47 14.78
N ASP A 218 -2.29 26.59 14.16
CA ASP A 218 -2.45 26.49 12.73
C ASP A 218 -3.89 26.04 12.38
N GLY A 219 -4.73 27.00 12.00
CA GLY A 219 -6.16 26.73 11.89
C GLY A 219 -6.74 26.31 13.24
N THR A 220 -7.24 25.07 13.33
CA THR A 220 -7.72 24.47 14.59
C THR A 220 -6.75 23.46 15.20
N VAL A 221 -5.62 23.19 14.54
CA VAL A 221 -4.55 22.32 15.06
C VAL A 221 -3.60 23.11 15.94
N VAL A 222 -3.15 22.51 17.03
CA VAL A 222 -2.02 23.03 17.82
C VAL A 222 -0.86 22.04 17.65
N TRP A 223 0.24 22.52 17.12
CA TRP A 223 1.48 21.80 16.93
C TRP A 223 2.44 22.05 18.09
N SER A 224 3.26 21.06 18.42
CA SER A 224 4.42 21.24 19.29
C SER A 224 5.67 20.85 18.52
N CYS A 225 6.67 21.72 18.52
CA CYS A 225 7.97 21.43 17.96
C CYS A 225 8.63 20.26 18.72
N VAL A 226 9.06 19.24 18.01
CA VAL A 226 9.81 18.10 18.56
C VAL A 226 11.32 18.37 18.48
N GLY A 227 11.74 19.14 17.48
CA GLY A 227 13.13 19.49 17.20
C GLY A 227 13.59 19.01 15.82
N PRO A 228 14.88 19.15 15.52
CA PRO A 228 15.44 18.76 14.23
C PRO A 228 15.11 17.30 13.88
N TYR A 229 14.68 17.09 12.64
CA TYR A 229 14.27 15.81 12.13
C TYR A 229 15.19 15.36 11.00
N THR A 230 15.51 14.08 11.00
CA THR A 230 16.24 13.43 9.92
C THR A 230 15.47 12.19 9.51
N ALA A 231 15.17 12.05 8.20
CA ALA A 231 14.55 10.85 7.65
C ALA A 231 15.35 9.60 8.03
N THR A 232 14.65 8.53 8.34
CA THR A 232 15.27 7.25 8.69
C THR A 232 15.64 6.50 7.42
N GLU A 233 16.85 5.96 7.40
CA GLU A 233 17.36 5.15 6.31
C GLU A 233 17.85 3.81 6.84
N LEU A 234 17.37 2.72 6.22
CA LEU A 234 17.70 1.33 6.54
C LEU A 234 18.17 0.62 5.27
N ALA A 235 19.13 -0.28 5.38
CA ALA A 235 19.47 -1.18 4.29
C ALA A 235 18.34 -2.18 4.03
N ILE A 236 18.23 -2.66 2.78
CA ILE A 236 17.33 -3.75 2.38
C ILE A 236 18.17 -4.98 2.03
N ILE A 237 17.76 -6.13 2.55
CA ILE A 237 18.40 -7.43 2.30
C ILE A 237 17.31 -8.41 1.89
N GLY A 238 17.51 -9.18 0.84
CA GLY A 238 16.51 -10.17 0.44
C GLY A 238 16.57 -10.58 -1.03
N THR A 239 15.41 -10.87 -1.57
CA THR A 239 15.23 -11.25 -2.98
C THR A 239 14.09 -10.48 -3.62
N ALA A 240 14.17 -10.29 -4.93
CA ALA A 240 13.10 -9.70 -5.73
C ALA A 240 12.78 -10.59 -6.94
N THR A 241 11.55 -10.56 -7.39
CA THR A 241 11.07 -11.25 -8.59
C THR A 241 10.00 -10.43 -9.29
N GLY A 242 9.90 -10.55 -10.60
CA GLY A 242 8.80 -10.05 -11.41
C GLY A 242 8.14 -11.24 -12.13
N SER A 243 6.94 -11.63 -11.70
CA SER A 243 6.19 -12.71 -12.34
C SER A 243 5.05 -12.15 -13.18
N ALA A 244 4.93 -12.59 -14.43
CA ALA A 244 3.73 -12.31 -15.22
C ALA A 244 2.70 -13.40 -14.93
N SER A 245 1.48 -12.98 -14.61
CA SER A 245 0.34 -13.86 -14.80
C SER A 245 0.11 -13.92 -16.31
N LYS A 246 0.08 -15.11 -16.90
CA LYS A 246 -0.31 -15.26 -18.30
C LYS A 246 -1.68 -14.59 -18.50
N ALA A 247 -1.83 -13.83 -19.59
CA ALA A 247 -3.13 -13.52 -20.16
C ALA A 247 -3.70 -14.81 -20.76
N ALA A 248 -4.17 -15.66 -19.91
CA ALA A 248 -4.99 -16.79 -20.29
C ALA A 248 -6.25 -16.60 -19.47
N GLY A 249 -7.29 -16.02 -20.05
CA GLY A 249 -8.58 -15.89 -19.40
C GLY A 249 -8.59 -15.48 -17.93
N PRO A 250 -9.69 -15.10 -17.38
CA PRO A 250 -9.75 -14.72 -15.97
C PRO A 250 -9.14 -15.85 -15.13
N GLN A 251 -8.01 -15.58 -14.49
CA GLN A 251 -7.49 -16.46 -13.47
C GLN A 251 -8.14 -16.00 -12.18
N ALA A 252 -8.83 -16.89 -11.48
CA ALA A 252 -9.26 -16.64 -10.14
C ALA A 252 -8.04 -16.11 -9.39
N GLY A 253 -8.01 -14.81 -9.20
CA GLY A 253 -6.92 -14.17 -8.50
C GLY A 253 -6.85 -14.77 -7.11
N ALA A 254 -5.65 -15.00 -6.63
CA ALA A 254 -5.48 -15.30 -5.22
C ALA A 254 -6.26 -14.25 -4.44
N LEU A 255 -7.21 -14.67 -3.60
CA LEU A 255 -7.76 -13.80 -2.57
C LEU A 255 -6.57 -13.25 -1.82
N LEU A 256 -6.41 -11.94 -1.84
CA LEU A 256 -5.35 -11.31 -1.11
C LEU A 256 -5.62 -11.53 0.37
N ASP A 257 -4.61 -11.97 1.08
CA ASP A 257 -4.52 -12.28 2.49
C ASP A 257 -5.70 -11.76 3.36
N ALA A 258 -6.14 -12.53 4.33
CA ALA A 258 -7.19 -12.16 5.30
C ALA A 258 -6.99 -10.77 5.94
N GLY A 259 -5.75 -10.28 6.01
CA GLY A 259 -5.43 -8.92 6.46
C GLY A 259 -5.92 -7.79 5.57
N ALA A 260 -6.22 -8.08 4.30
CA ALA A 260 -6.75 -7.10 3.34
C ALA A 260 -8.29 -7.15 3.22
N VAL A 261 -8.95 -8.03 3.97
CA VAL A 261 -10.42 -8.14 3.96
C VAL A 261 -11.03 -7.01 4.79
N GLU A 262 -12.06 -6.37 4.25
CA GLU A 262 -12.85 -5.36 4.96
C GLU A 262 -14.26 -5.89 5.24
N VAL A 263 -14.75 -5.57 6.42
CA VAL A 263 -16.15 -5.82 6.83
C VAL A 263 -16.92 -4.52 6.63
N ILE A 264 -17.96 -4.57 5.81
CA ILE A 264 -18.86 -3.45 5.56
C ILE A 264 -20.20 -3.80 6.26
N ALA A 265 -20.60 -2.98 7.21
CA ALA A 265 -21.90 -3.06 7.82
C ALA A 265 -22.81 -1.98 7.24
N ALA A 266 -23.93 -2.40 6.63
CA ALA A 266 -24.99 -1.51 6.17
C ALA A 266 -26.18 -1.60 7.12
N HIS A 267 -26.44 -0.51 7.83
CA HIS A 267 -27.48 -0.43 8.86
C HIS A 267 -28.85 -0.08 8.26
N ALA A 268 -29.91 -0.48 8.93
CA ALA A 268 -31.28 -0.24 8.48
C ALA A 268 -31.63 1.27 8.37
N ASP A 269 -30.91 2.14 9.06
CA ASP A 269 -31.05 3.60 8.98
C ASP A 269 -30.36 4.22 7.76
N GLY A 270 -29.73 3.41 6.91
CA GLY A 270 -28.99 3.83 5.72
C GLY A 270 -27.54 4.25 5.99
N THR A 271 -27.07 4.19 7.22
CA THR A 271 -25.66 4.43 7.54
C THR A 271 -24.81 3.21 7.20
N GLN A 272 -23.53 3.44 6.92
CA GLN A 272 -22.56 2.37 6.66
C GLN A 272 -21.31 2.57 7.52
N SER A 273 -20.76 1.45 7.98
CA SER A 273 -19.46 1.43 8.62
C SER A 273 -18.54 0.43 7.93
N VAL A 274 -17.26 0.78 7.80
CA VAL A 274 -16.24 -0.08 7.18
C VAL A 274 -15.12 -0.26 8.19
N ARG A 275 -14.73 -1.50 8.43
CA ARG A 275 -13.59 -1.85 9.28
C ARG A 275 -12.75 -2.95 8.64
N PRO A 276 -11.43 -2.97 8.86
CA PRO A 276 -10.62 -4.12 8.48
C PRO A 276 -11.01 -5.35 9.30
N LEU A 277 -10.90 -6.54 8.69
CA LEU A 277 -11.12 -7.81 9.39
C LEU A 277 -10.05 -8.04 10.47
N GLN A 278 -8.77 -7.91 10.15
CA GLN A 278 -7.59 -7.98 11.06
C GLN A 278 -7.69 -9.02 12.20
N GLY A 279 -8.21 -10.21 11.90
CA GLY A 279 -8.36 -11.29 12.89
C GLY A 279 -9.48 -11.09 13.92
N ALA A 280 -10.20 -9.97 13.90
CA ALA A 280 -11.39 -9.79 14.74
C ALA A 280 -12.55 -10.61 14.17
N PRO A 281 -13.37 -11.25 15.02
CA PRO A 281 -14.57 -11.95 14.58
C PRO A 281 -15.51 -11.02 13.80
N VAL A 282 -16.17 -11.57 12.79
CA VAL A 282 -17.23 -10.89 12.06
C VAL A 282 -18.54 -11.11 12.80
N ASP A 283 -19.11 -10.05 13.34
CA ASP A 283 -20.44 -10.04 13.89
C ASP A 283 -21.46 -9.77 12.77
N LEU A 284 -22.46 -10.60 12.65
CA LEU A 284 -23.53 -10.42 11.66
C LEU A 284 -24.57 -9.36 12.05
N LEU A 285 -24.43 -8.73 13.21
CA LEU A 285 -25.25 -7.61 13.69
C LEU A 285 -26.76 -7.96 13.83
N ALA A 286 -27.60 -6.93 13.98
CA ALA A 286 -29.03 -7.08 14.03
C ALA A 286 -29.60 -7.67 12.73
N SER A 287 -30.75 -8.34 12.79
CA SER A 287 -31.37 -8.98 11.62
C SER A 287 -31.78 -8.00 10.51
N SER A 288 -31.94 -6.72 10.85
CA SER A 288 -32.24 -5.64 9.93
C SER A 288 -31.02 -5.13 9.13
N ASP A 289 -29.83 -5.45 9.59
CA ASP A 289 -28.59 -4.95 9.01
C ASP A 289 -28.02 -5.98 8.01
N LYS A 290 -27.25 -5.50 7.06
CA LYS A 290 -26.51 -6.35 6.13
C LYS A 290 -25.04 -6.25 6.43
N VAL A 291 -24.36 -7.39 6.47
CA VAL A 291 -22.91 -7.46 6.61
C VAL A 291 -22.32 -8.00 5.33
N MET A 292 -21.40 -7.25 4.76
CA MET A 292 -20.70 -7.62 3.54
C MET A 292 -19.21 -7.74 3.82
N LEU A 293 -18.54 -8.58 3.06
CA LEU A 293 -17.09 -8.66 3.02
C LEU A 293 -16.60 -8.12 1.69
N ARG A 294 -15.59 -7.27 1.74
CA ARG A 294 -14.82 -6.82 0.58
C ARG A 294 -13.48 -7.53 0.57
N PHE A 295 -13.22 -8.24 -0.48
CA PHE A 295 -11.94 -8.88 -0.76
C PHE A 295 -11.27 -8.19 -1.93
N TYR A 296 -9.95 -8.11 -1.91
CA TYR A 296 -9.19 -7.70 -3.05
C TYR A 296 -8.63 -8.94 -3.76
N ALA A 297 -8.66 -8.92 -5.07
CA ALA A 297 -8.27 -10.05 -5.94
C ALA A 297 -7.55 -9.55 -7.19
N SER A 298 -7.16 -10.45 -8.05
CA SER A 298 -6.70 -10.13 -9.41
C SER A 298 -7.35 -11.09 -10.41
N GLY A 299 -7.61 -10.61 -11.66
CA GLY A 299 -8.16 -11.44 -12.73
C GLY A 299 -9.64 -11.75 -12.61
N VAL A 300 -10.37 -11.02 -11.76
CA VAL A 300 -11.82 -11.21 -11.55
C VAL A 300 -12.65 -10.27 -12.43
N ARG A 301 -12.11 -9.09 -12.80
CA ARG A 301 -12.83 -8.03 -13.53
C ARG A 301 -13.37 -8.43 -14.88
N ASP A 302 -12.70 -9.36 -15.56
CA ASP A 302 -13.06 -9.84 -16.89
C ASP A 302 -13.70 -11.23 -16.86
N ALA A 303 -13.96 -11.78 -15.65
CA ALA A 303 -14.59 -13.07 -15.49
C ALA A 303 -16.08 -13.00 -15.88
N SER A 304 -16.53 -14.00 -16.63
CA SER A 304 -17.93 -14.15 -17.02
C SER A 304 -18.80 -14.61 -15.84
N GLU A 305 -18.22 -15.39 -14.94
CA GLU A 305 -18.88 -15.94 -13.76
C GLU A 305 -17.95 -15.82 -12.54
N VAL A 306 -18.49 -15.28 -11.45
CA VAL A 306 -17.78 -15.17 -10.17
C VAL A 306 -18.65 -15.74 -9.07
N HIS A 307 -18.13 -16.74 -8.37
CA HIS A 307 -18.78 -17.42 -7.25
C HIS A 307 -17.93 -17.28 -6.01
N VAL A 308 -18.57 -17.04 -4.88
CA VAL A 308 -17.92 -17.05 -3.57
C VAL A 308 -18.67 -17.98 -2.65
N GLN A 309 -17.96 -18.94 -2.08
CA GLN A 309 -18.49 -19.83 -1.07
C GLN A 309 -17.87 -19.53 0.29
N ILE A 310 -18.69 -19.50 1.33
CA ILE A 310 -18.26 -19.31 2.72
C ILE A 310 -18.79 -20.49 3.53
N ALA A 311 -17.90 -21.24 4.16
CA ALA A 311 -18.26 -22.51 4.81
C ALA A 311 -19.00 -23.48 3.85
N GLY A 312 -18.68 -23.48 2.56
CA GLY A 312 -19.33 -24.27 1.53
C GLY A 312 -20.72 -23.78 1.11
N GLN A 313 -21.21 -22.66 1.65
CA GLN A 313 -22.45 -22.02 1.24
C GLN A 313 -22.18 -20.90 0.24
N GLU A 314 -22.98 -20.83 -0.82
CA GLU A 314 -22.90 -19.75 -1.79
C GLU A 314 -23.24 -18.40 -1.13
N ALA A 315 -22.36 -17.42 -1.28
CA ALA A 315 -22.56 -16.07 -0.80
C ALA A 315 -22.92 -15.17 -1.98
N PRO A 316 -23.99 -14.36 -1.90
CA PRO A 316 -24.35 -13.44 -2.98
C PRO A 316 -23.22 -12.45 -3.27
N VAL A 317 -22.75 -12.43 -4.53
CA VAL A 317 -21.76 -11.48 -5.00
C VAL A 317 -22.48 -10.19 -5.37
N PHE A 318 -22.16 -9.11 -4.67
CA PHE A 318 -22.72 -7.78 -4.89
C PHE A 318 -21.95 -7.01 -5.94
N TYR A 319 -20.65 -7.23 -5.96
CA TYR A 319 -19.74 -6.62 -6.92
C TYR A 319 -18.54 -7.53 -7.16
N SER A 320 -18.12 -7.62 -8.41
CA SER A 320 -16.86 -8.20 -8.82
C SER A 320 -16.31 -7.35 -9.96
N GLY A 321 -15.11 -6.82 -9.83
CA GLY A 321 -14.56 -5.94 -10.84
C GLY A 321 -13.37 -5.14 -10.35
N PRO A 322 -12.97 -4.09 -11.09
CA PRO A 322 -11.84 -3.25 -10.73
C PRO A 322 -11.97 -2.66 -9.32
N ALA A 323 -10.91 -2.71 -8.53
CA ALA A 323 -10.85 -2.05 -7.22
C ALA A 323 -10.57 -0.55 -7.39
N GLY A 324 -11.59 0.21 -7.81
CA GLY A 324 -11.51 1.66 -7.94
C GLY A 324 -10.33 2.12 -8.82
N HIS A 325 -9.38 2.86 -8.23
CA HIS A 325 -8.27 3.48 -8.94
C HIS A 325 -7.01 2.60 -9.07
N PHE A 326 -7.06 1.35 -8.62
CA PHE A 326 -5.87 0.50 -8.60
C PHE A 326 -5.80 -0.40 -9.84
N PRO A 327 -4.93 -0.09 -10.82
CA PRO A 327 -4.74 -0.95 -11.98
C PRO A 327 -4.28 -2.35 -11.58
N GLY A 328 -4.92 -3.38 -12.13
CA GLY A 328 -4.58 -4.77 -11.84
C GLY A 328 -5.08 -5.32 -10.51
N LEU A 329 -5.66 -4.49 -9.66
CA LEU A 329 -6.35 -4.93 -8.45
C LEU A 329 -7.85 -4.97 -8.71
N ASP A 330 -8.46 -6.09 -8.40
CA ASP A 330 -9.91 -6.29 -8.42
C ASP A 330 -10.45 -6.34 -7.01
N GLU A 331 -11.73 -6.04 -6.86
CA GLU A 331 -12.43 -6.26 -5.62
C GLU A 331 -13.65 -7.16 -5.84
N VAL A 332 -13.95 -7.96 -4.84
CA VAL A 332 -15.17 -8.76 -4.78
C VAL A 332 -15.87 -8.41 -3.48
N VAL A 333 -17.13 -8.01 -3.57
CA VAL A 333 -17.97 -7.69 -2.42
C VAL A 333 -19.10 -8.73 -2.35
N VAL A 334 -19.18 -9.40 -1.22
CA VAL A 334 -20.18 -10.45 -0.98
C VAL A 334 -21.01 -10.16 0.26
N GLU A 335 -22.28 -10.49 0.24
CA GLU A 335 -23.14 -10.46 1.44
C GLU A 335 -22.96 -11.74 2.25
N LEU A 336 -22.78 -11.61 3.56
CA LEU A 336 -22.67 -12.75 4.46
C LEU A 336 -24.07 -13.33 4.74
N PRO A 337 -24.32 -14.60 4.38
CA PRO A 337 -25.56 -15.28 4.75
C PRO A 337 -25.73 -15.35 6.25
N ARG A 338 -26.92 -15.07 6.72
CA ARG A 338 -27.28 -15.15 8.17
C ARG A 338 -27.11 -16.54 8.76
N SER A 339 -27.20 -17.57 7.92
CA SER A 339 -26.96 -18.96 8.31
C SER A 339 -25.53 -19.22 8.81
N LEU A 340 -24.61 -18.31 8.59
CA LEU A 340 -23.22 -18.44 9.04
C LEU A 340 -23.00 -17.99 10.49
N ALA A 341 -24.02 -17.41 11.14
CA ALA A 341 -23.91 -16.94 12.53
C ALA A 341 -23.43 -18.05 13.47
N GLY A 342 -22.41 -17.78 14.26
CA GLY A 342 -21.85 -18.69 15.23
C GLY A 342 -21.03 -19.86 14.67
N MET A 343 -20.73 -19.90 13.35
CA MET A 343 -19.96 -21.00 12.76
C MET A 343 -18.46 -20.99 13.13
N GLY A 344 -17.99 -19.91 13.77
CA GLY A 344 -16.58 -19.82 14.15
C GLY A 344 -15.67 -19.61 12.97
N GLN A 345 -14.56 -20.33 12.93
CA GLN A 345 -13.59 -20.24 11.82
C GLN A 345 -14.12 -20.99 10.59
N VAL A 346 -14.21 -20.28 9.47
CA VAL A 346 -14.67 -20.81 8.18
C VAL A 346 -13.77 -20.30 7.05
N ASP A 347 -13.76 -21.04 5.94
CA ASP A 347 -13.02 -20.65 4.73
C ASP A 347 -13.93 -19.91 3.76
N VAL A 348 -13.38 -18.86 3.16
CA VAL A 348 -13.93 -18.17 2.00
C VAL A 348 -13.20 -18.66 0.76
N VAL A 349 -13.95 -19.14 -0.21
CA VAL A 349 -13.44 -19.69 -1.48
C VAL A 349 -14.00 -18.87 -2.63
N LEU A 350 -13.12 -18.26 -3.43
CA LEU A 350 -13.49 -17.53 -4.64
C LEU A 350 -13.23 -18.41 -5.87
N THR A 351 -14.19 -18.48 -6.76
CA THR A 351 -14.04 -19.12 -8.08
C THR A 351 -14.46 -18.14 -9.17
N ALA A 352 -13.62 -17.98 -10.18
CA ALA A 352 -13.91 -17.14 -11.35
C ALA A 352 -13.67 -17.96 -12.63
N ASP A 353 -14.67 -18.06 -13.49
CA ASP A 353 -14.66 -18.87 -14.71
C ASP A 353 -14.10 -20.30 -14.50
N GLY A 354 -14.52 -20.94 -13.40
CA GLY A 354 -14.10 -22.30 -13.03
C GLY A 354 -12.71 -22.41 -12.42
N GLN A 355 -11.98 -21.31 -12.25
CA GLN A 355 -10.68 -21.28 -11.55
C GLN A 355 -10.88 -20.88 -10.09
N THR A 356 -10.34 -21.66 -9.17
CA THR A 356 -10.53 -21.47 -7.71
C THR A 356 -9.27 -20.89 -7.09
N ALA A 357 -9.44 -19.82 -6.32
CA ALA A 357 -8.39 -19.20 -5.53
C ALA A 357 -8.09 -19.98 -4.24
N SER A 358 -6.94 -19.74 -3.64
CA SER A 358 -6.62 -20.27 -2.31
C SER A 358 -7.66 -19.79 -1.28
N PRO A 359 -8.16 -20.67 -0.39
CA PRO A 359 -9.10 -20.30 0.64
C PRO A 359 -8.54 -19.23 1.59
N VAL A 360 -9.40 -18.33 2.05
CA VAL A 360 -9.08 -17.34 3.07
C VAL A 360 -9.87 -17.63 4.34
N PRO A 361 -9.22 -17.95 5.47
CA PRO A 361 -9.93 -18.20 6.71
C PRO A 361 -10.45 -16.89 7.33
N ILE A 362 -11.69 -16.90 7.76
CA ILE A 362 -12.32 -15.84 8.54
C ILE A 362 -13.00 -16.42 9.78
N HIS A 363 -13.25 -15.58 10.78
CA HIS A 363 -13.99 -16.02 12.00
C HIS A 363 -15.32 -15.28 12.05
N ILE A 364 -16.42 -16.03 12.10
CA ILE A 364 -17.80 -15.50 12.21
C ILE A 364 -18.33 -15.79 13.61
N GLN A 365 -18.85 -14.75 14.27
CA GLN A 365 -19.42 -14.80 15.61
C GLN A 365 -20.93 -15.01 15.57
#